data_b16f50ac9194e40557437d6494c9b48a
#
_entry.id   b16f50ac9194e40557437d6494c9b48a
#
_cell.length_a   1.000
_cell.length_b   1.000
_cell.length_c   1.000
_cell.angle_alpha   90.00
_cell.angle_beta   90.00
_cell.angle_gamma   90.00
#
_symmetry.space_group_name_H-M   'P 1'
#
loop_
_entity.id
_entity.type
_entity.pdbx_description
1 polymer ?
#
loop_
_entity_poly.entity_id
_entity_poly.type
_entity_poly.pdbx_seq_one_letter_code
_entity_poly.pdbx_strand_id
1 'polypeptide(L)'
;GLTGVYVNGNVAAIVEVNSETDFVAKNAQFVELVNETAKVIAEGRPANNEEALALIMPSGETLEAAYVSATATIGEKISFRRFAVVEKADDQVFGAYQHNGGRIGVITVLSGSDEDLAKHVAMHVAAMKPSVLSYKELSEEFIHDELAQMNHKIDQDNESRAMVGKPALPHYKFGSKLQLTDEVIAQAEEDIKAGLAAEGKPEKIWDKIIPGKMDRFMLDNTKVDQQYTLLAQIYIMD
;
A
#
# COMPACT_ATOMS: atom_id res chain seq x y z
N GLY A 1 -19.45 4.35 5.05
CA GLY A 1 -19.21 2.94 5.23
C GLY A 1 -18.05 2.63 6.16
N LEU A 2 -17.91 1.37 6.49
CA LEU A 2 -16.84 0.86 7.34
C LEU A 2 -16.18 -0.38 6.73
N THR A 3 -14.94 -0.63 7.13
CA THR A 3 -14.29 -1.92 7.03
C THR A 3 -14.52 -2.72 8.29
N GLY A 4 -14.56 -4.05 8.17
CA GLY A 4 -14.51 -4.99 9.29
C GLY A 4 -13.30 -5.89 9.13
N VAL A 5 -12.63 -6.19 10.22
CA VAL A 5 -11.47 -7.09 10.24
C VAL A 5 -11.68 -8.13 11.33
N TYR A 6 -11.46 -9.38 11.01
CA TYR A 6 -11.54 -10.49 11.96
C TYR A 6 -10.39 -11.46 11.75
N VAL A 7 -9.72 -11.80 12.84
CA VAL A 7 -8.59 -12.74 12.84
C VAL A 7 -8.89 -13.89 13.79
N ASN A 8 -8.75 -15.11 13.31
CA ASN A 8 -8.87 -16.32 14.12
C ASN A 8 -7.85 -17.37 13.66
N GLY A 9 -6.83 -17.60 14.47
CA GLY A 9 -5.76 -18.54 14.15
C GLY A 9 -5.05 -18.16 12.85
N ASN A 10 -5.08 -19.06 11.87
CA ASN A 10 -4.39 -18.90 10.58
C ASN A 10 -5.28 -18.26 9.49
N VAL A 11 -6.47 -17.77 9.85
CA VAL A 11 -7.41 -17.16 8.92
C VAL A 11 -7.79 -15.77 9.38
N ALA A 12 -7.80 -14.83 8.44
CA ALA A 12 -8.32 -13.49 8.66
C ALA A 12 -9.28 -13.10 7.53
N ALA A 13 -10.23 -12.25 7.82
CA ALA A 13 -11.09 -11.62 6.82
C ALA A 13 -11.10 -10.11 6.97
N ILE A 14 -11.20 -9.44 5.84
CA ILE A 14 -11.47 -8.01 5.76
C ILE A 14 -12.68 -7.81 4.86
N VAL A 15 -13.62 -6.98 5.30
CA VAL A 15 -14.86 -6.69 4.57
C VAL A 15 -15.06 -5.20 4.42
N GLU A 16 -15.75 -4.80 3.36
CA GLU A 16 -16.22 -3.44 3.13
C GLU A 16 -17.73 -3.43 3.08
N VAL A 17 -18.33 -2.65 3.98
CA VAL A 17 -19.77 -2.47 4.10
C VAL A 17 -20.09 -0.99 3.97
N ASN A 18 -20.95 -0.64 3.03
CA ASN A 18 -21.30 0.73 2.73
C ASN A 18 -22.65 1.14 3.30
N SER A 19 -22.72 2.39 3.74
CA SER A 19 -23.93 3.14 4.10
C SER A 19 -23.99 4.44 3.32
N GLU A 20 -25.12 5.13 3.36
CA GLU A 20 -25.28 6.40 2.62
C GLU A 20 -24.62 7.58 3.34
N THR A 21 -24.63 7.59 4.68
CA THR A 21 -24.07 8.68 5.48
C THR A 21 -23.02 8.23 6.47
N ASP A 22 -22.17 9.16 6.90
CA ASP A 22 -21.18 8.97 7.96
C ASP A 22 -21.80 8.78 9.34
N PHE A 23 -23.03 9.23 9.53
CA PHE A 23 -23.76 9.05 10.80
C PHE A 23 -24.02 7.57 11.09
N VAL A 24 -24.42 6.82 10.08
CA VAL A 24 -24.64 5.37 10.20
C VAL A 24 -23.36 4.63 10.52
N ALA A 25 -22.21 5.07 10.03
CA ALA A 25 -20.91 4.47 10.37
C ALA A 25 -20.59 4.49 11.89
N LYS A 26 -21.25 5.34 12.65
CA LYS A 26 -21.14 5.42 14.12
C LYS A 26 -22.29 4.70 14.86
N ASN A 27 -23.27 4.21 14.13
CA ASN A 27 -24.40 3.48 14.69
C ASN A 27 -23.94 2.11 15.20
N ALA A 28 -24.26 1.79 16.45
CA ALA A 28 -23.83 0.54 17.09
C ALA A 28 -24.33 -0.71 16.35
N GLN A 29 -25.55 -0.70 15.87
CA GLN A 29 -26.14 -1.82 15.11
C GLN A 29 -25.39 -2.02 13.77
N PHE A 30 -25.03 -0.95 13.10
CA PHE A 30 -24.23 -1.03 11.87
C PHE A 30 -22.82 -1.56 12.14
N VAL A 31 -22.15 -1.08 13.18
CA VAL A 31 -20.81 -1.55 13.57
C VAL A 31 -20.84 -3.04 13.92
N GLU A 32 -21.85 -3.49 14.67
CA GLU A 32 -22.03 -4.90 15.01
C GLU A 32 -22.23 -5.76 13.75
N LEU A 33 -23.09 -5.31 12.82
CA LEU A 33 -23.31 -6.00 11.55
C LEU A 33 -22.00 -6.17 10.75
N VAL A 34 -21.17 -5.12 10.69
CA VAL A 34 -19.88 -5.16 10.00
C VAL A 34 -18.95 -6.17 10.66
N ASN A 35 -18.86 -6.19 11.99
CA ASN A 35 -18.01 -7.11 12.74
C ASN A 35 -18.49 -8.56 12.60
N GLU A 36 -19.78 -8.81 12.68
CA GLU A 36 -20.36 -10.14 12.48
C GLU A 36 -20.14 -10.63 11.04
N THR A 37 -20.25 -9.74 10.06
CA THR A 37 -19.96 -10.05 8.65
C THR A 37 -18.52 -10.52 8.48
N ALA A 38 -17.55 -9.80 9.03
CA ALA A 38 -16.14 -10.19 8.95
C ALA A 38 -15.89 -11.57 9.57
N LYS A 39 -16.49 -11.85 10.72
CA LYS A 39 -16.40 -13.16 11.40
C LYS A 39 -16.99 -14.29 10.56
N VAL A 40 -18.19 -14.12 10.06
CA VAL A 40 -18.88 -15.13 9.25
C VAL A 40 -18.12 -15.41 7.96
N ILE A 41 -17.56 -14.38 7.32
CA ILE A 41 -16.72 -14.52 6.13
C ILE A 41 -15.43 -15.29 6.45
N ALA A 42 -14.76 -14.99 7.55
CA ALA A 42 -13.54 -15.70 7.95
C ALA A 42 -13.80 -17.19 8.22
N GLU A 43 -14.91 -17.50 8.89
CA GLU A 43 -15.31 -18.88 9.20
C GLU A 43 -15.80 -19.64 7.97
N GLY A 44 -16.60 -18.99 7.12
CA GLY A 44 -17.21 -19.60 5.93
C GLY A 44 -16.31 -19.71 4.71
N ARG A 45 -15.30 -18.85 4.61
CA ARG A 45 -14.34 -18.80 3.50
C ARG A 45 -15.00 -18.85 2.12
N PRO A 46 -15.96 -17.97 1.80
CA PRO A 46 -16.65 -17.98 0.52
C PRO A 46 -15.69 -17.67 -0.62
N ALA A 47 -15.94 -18.24 -1.80
CA ALA A 47 -15.10 -18.00 -2.98
C ALA A 47 -15.40 -16.67 -3.70
N ASN A 48 -16.62 -16.15 -3.52
CA ASN A 48 -17.09 -14.94 -4.18
C ASN A 48 -18.22 -14.28 -3.38
N ASN A 49 -18.68 -13.11 -3.83
CA ASN A 49 -19.75 -12.38 -3.17
C ASN A 49 -21.09 -13.15 -3.13
N GLU A 50 -21.40 -13.92 -4.14
CA GLU A 50 -22.64 -14.74 -4.16
C GLU A 50 -22.64 -15.77 -3.05
N GLU A 51 -21.56 -16.51 -2.86
CA GLU A 51 -21.40 -17.45 -1.76
C GLU A 51 -21.39 -16.74 -0.39
N ALA A 52 -20.76 -15.56 -0.32
CA ALA A 52 -20.74 -14.77 0.90
C ALA A 52 -22.15 -14.35 1.32
N LEU A 53 -22.98 -13.89 0.39
CA LEU A 53 -24.36 -13.47 0.65
C LEU A 53 -25.25 -14.63 1.14
N ALA A 54 -24.91 -15.87 0.83
CA ALA A 54 -25.63 -17.06 1.25
C ALA A 54 -25.21 -17.59 2.64
N LEU A 55 -24.15 -17.05 3.24
CA LEU A 55 -23.70 -17.45 4.58
C LEU A 55 -24.74 -17.08 5.64
N ILE A 56 -24.81 -17.91 6.67
CA ILE A 56 -25.76 -17.71 7.78
C ILE A 56 -25.13 -16.82 8.85
N MET A 57 -25.81 -15.74 9.16
CA MET A 57 -25.45 -14.82 10.22
C MET A 57 -25.88 -15.32 11.61
N PRO A 58 -25.35 -14.77 12.71
CA PRO A 58 -25.78 -15.13 14.08
C PRO A 58 -27.28 -15.02 14.33
N SER A 59 -27.97 -14.15 13.60
CA SER A 59 -29.43 -14.00 13.66
C SER A 59 -30.20 -15.19 13.09
N GLY A 60 -29.54 -16.11 12.36
CA GLY A 60 -30.18 -17.20 11.61
C GLY A 60 -30.57 -16.81 10.19
N GLU A 61 -30.49 -15.56 9.81
CA GLU A 61 -30.72 -15.09 8.45
C GLU A 61 -29.49 -15.32 7.58
N THR A 62 -29.69 -15.36 6.25
CA THR A 62 -28.55 -15.21 5.33
C THR A 62 -27.93 -13.81 5.45
N LEU A 63 -26.67 -13.68 5.09
CA LEU A 63 -26.00 -12.37 5.05
C LEU A 63 -26.81 -11.37 4.19
N GLU A 64 -27.30 -11.78 3.03
CA GLU A 64 -28.15 -10.96 2.17
C GLU A 64 -29.42 -10.47 2.89
N ALA A 65 -30.15 -11.39 3.55
CA ALA A 65 -31.36 -11.07 4.30
C ALA A 65 -31.08 -10.13 5.48
N ALA A 66 -29.97 -10.34 6.20
CA ALA A 66 -29.54 -9.47 7.29
C ALA A 66 -29.28 -8.03 6.84
N TYR A 67 -28.73 -7.84 5.65
CA TYR A 67 -28.51 -6.50 5.07
C TYR A 67 -29.80 -5.82 4.64
N VAL A 68 -30.77 -6.58 4.14
CA VAL A 68 -32.13 -6.08 3.85
C VAL A 68 -32.80 -5.64 5.16
N SER A 69 -32.74 -6.47 6.19
CA SER A 69 -33.30 -6.15 7.52
C SER A 69 -32.65 -4.93 8.14
N ALA A 70 -31.32 -4.81 8.04
CA ALA A 70 -30.58 -3.65 8.54
C ALA A 70 -30.95 -2.37 7.80
N THR A 71 -31.11 -2.42 6.49
CA THR A 71 -31.57 -1.28 5.67
C THR A 71 -32.95 -0.80 6.13
N ALA A 72 -33.87 -1.71 6.38
CA ALA A 72 -35.21 -1.36 6.86
C ALA A 72 -35.18 -0.75 8.28
N THR A 73 -34.33 -1.26 9.17
CA THR A 73 -34.24 -0.82 10.57
C THR A 73 -33.49 0.51 10.71
N ILE A 74 -32.37 0.65 10.00
CA ILE A 74 -31.50 1.84 10.08
C ILE A 74 -32.07 2.99 9.23
N GLY A 75 -32.82 2.69 8.17
CA GLY A 75 -33.44 3.69 7.30
C GLY A 75 -32.52 4.22 6.22
N GLU A 76 -31.37 3.62 6.01
CA GLU A 76 -30.44 3.90 4.92
C GLU A 76 -30.06 2.62 4.20
N LYS A 77 -29.71 2.72 2.92
CA LYS A 77 -29.23 1.57 2.15
C LYS A 77 -27.89 1.06 2.70
N ILE A 78 -27.89 -0.16 3.18
CA ILE A 78 -26.72 -0.88 3.64
C ILE A 78 -26.34 -1.92 2.60
N SER A 79 -25.11 -1.92 2.14
CA SER A 79 -24.63 -2.84 1.10
C SER A 79 -23.31 -3.48 1.49
N PHE A 80 -23.26 -4.81 1.30
CA PHE A 80 -22.01 -5.56 1.31
C PHE A 80 -21.32 -5.40 -0.04
N ARG A 81 -20.14 -4.79 -0.04
CA ARG A 81 -19.47 -4.46 -1.29
C ARG A 81 -18.48 -5.53 -1.71
N ARG A 82 -17.55 -5.87 -0.83
CA ARG A 82 -16.46 -6.80 -1.12
C ARG A 82 -15.81 -7.31 0.14
N PHE A 83 -15.02 -8.36 -0.03
CA PHE A 83 -14.25 -8.98 1.03
C PHE A 83 -12.96 -9.58 0.50
N ALA A 84 -12.05 -9.90 1.42
CA ALA A 84 -10.94 -10.81 1.18
C ALA A 84 -10.76 -11.72 2.39
N VAL A 85 -10.46 -12.98 2.11
CA VAL A 85 -10.02 -13.95 3.12
C VAL A 85 -8.53 -14.19 2.93
N VAL A 86 -7.77 -14.06 4.00
CA VAL A 86 -6.32 -14.21 4.00
C VAL A 86 -5.95 -15.36 4.93
N GLU A 87 -5.17 -16.29 4.43
CA GLU A 87 -4.61 -17.39 5.19
C GLU A 87 -3.12 -17.20 5.41
N LYS A 88 -2.62 -17.63 6.55
CA LYS A 88 -1.21 -17.62 6.87
C LYS A 88 -0.71 -19.01 7.23
N ALA A 89 0.59 -19.23 7.08
CA ALA A 89 1.27 -20.40 7.62
C ALA A 89 1.53 -20.24 9.13
N ASP A 90 1.89 -21.36 9.81
CA ASP A 90 2.15 -21.34 11.26
C ASP A 90 3.38 -20.51 11.65
N ASP A 91 4.34 -20.35 10.72
CA ASP A 91 5.54 -19.53 10.88
C ASP A 91 5.37 -18.07 10.47
N GLN A 92 4.13 -17.65 10.30
CA GLN A 92 3.75 -16.29 9.93
C GLN A 92 2.84 -15.67 10.99
N VAL A 93 2.73 -14.36 11.00
CA VAL A 93 1.84 -13.58 11.87
C VAL A 93 0.98 -12.64 11.06
N PHE A 94 -0.25 -12.42 11.53
CA PHE A 94 -1.12 -11.35 11.03
C PHE A 94 -0.84 -10.04 11.75
N GLY A 95 -0.85 -8.95 10.98
CA GLY A 95 -1.09 -7.61 11.48
C GLY A 95 -2.49 -7.17 11.05
N ALA A 96 -3.29 -6.68 11.98
CA ALA A 96 -4.61 -6.16 11.72
C ALA A 96 -4.72 -4.76 12.30
N TYR A 97 -5.17 -3.81 11.49
CA TYR A 97 -5.31 -2.43 11.91
C TYR A 97 -6.54 -1.78 11.25
N GLN A 98 -7.28 -1.04 12.03
CA GLN A 98 -8.38 -0.21 11.56
C GLN A 98 -8.10 1.24 11.95
N HIS A 99 -8.17 2.13 10.98
CA HIS A 99 -7.91 3.56 11.14
C HIS A 99 -9.20 4.37 10.97
N ASN A 100 -9.25 5.50 11.67
CA ASN A 100 -10.36 6.45 11.57
C ASN A 100 -11.73 5.81 11.81
N GLY A 101 -11.83 5.07 12.94
CA GLY A 101 -13.08 4.43 13.34
C GLY A 101 -13.53 3.28 12.41
N GLY A 102 -12.60 2.65 11.70
CA GLY A 102 -12.88 1.56 10.78
C GLY A 102 -13.08 1.98 9.32
N ARG A 103 -12.88 3.25 8.98
CA ARG A 103 -12.96 3.70 7.58
C ARG A 103 -11.88 3.13 6.68
N ILE A 104 -10.73 2.81 7.27
CA ILE A 104 -9.63 2.12 6.61
C ILE A 104 -9.33 0.87 7.41
N GLY A 105 -9.28 -0.26 6.74
CA GLY A 105 -8.87 -1.54 7.33
C GLY A 105 -7.70 -2.12 6.57
N VAL A 106 -6.77 -2.76 7.30
CA VAL A 106 -5.58 -3.38 6.74
C VAL A 106 -5.32 -4.70 7.43
N ILE A 107 -4.98 -5.71 6.64
CA ILE A 107 -4.39 -6.96 7.10
C ILE A 107 -3.03 -7.13 6.43
N THR A 108 -2.02 -7.44 7.24
CA THR A 108 -0.69 -7.80 6.77
C THR A 108 -0.33 -9.19 7.23
N VAL A 109 0.49 -9.88 6.45
CA VAL A 109 1.06 -11.19 6.79
C VAL A 109 2.58 -11.06 6.72
N LEU A 110 3.25 -11.33 7.82
CA LEU A 110 4.70 -11.30 7.92
C LEU A 110 5.23 -12.68 8.32
N SER A 111 6.39 -13.02 7.78
CA SER A 111 7.15 -14.17 8.26
C SER A 111 7.72 -13.87 9.65
N GLY A 112 7.75 -14.87 10.52
CA GLY A 112 8.24 -14.76 11.89
C GLY A 112 7.11 -14.74 12.92
N SER A 113 7.42 -14.27 14.13
CA SER A 113 6.54 -14.34 15.31
C SER A 113 6.25 -12.97 15.93
N ASP A 114 6.67 -11.87 15.31
CA ASP A 114 6.51 -10.53 15.85
C ASP A 114 5.15 -9.91 15.41
N GLU A 115 4.13 -10.12 16.23
CA GLU A 115 2.79 -9.58 15.98
C GLU A 115 2.75 -8.04 16.08
N ASP A 116 3.56 -7.43 16.94
CA ASP A 116 3.63 -5.99 17.07
C ASP A 116 4.20 -5.36 15.80
N LEU A 117 5.25 -5.94 15.24
CA LEU A 117 5.80 -5.50 13.96
C LEU A 117 4.76 -5.62 12.83
N ALA A 118 4.04 -6.74 12.78
CA ALA A 118 3.00 -6.95 11.77
C ALA A 118 1.90 -5.88 11.86
N LYS A 119 1.48 -5.52 13.07
CA LYS A 119 0.52 -4.43 13.31
C LYS A 119 1.08 -3.06 12.90
N HIS A 120 2.33 -2.77 13.23
CA HIS A 120 2.99 -1.52 12.82
C HIS A 120 3.11 -1.41 11.30
N VAL A 121 3.40 -2.50 10.60
CA VAL A 121 3.38 -2.52 9.13
C VAL A 121 1.96 -2.26 8.61
N ALA A 122 0.92 -2.82 9.24
CA ALA A 122 -0.47 -2.52 8.88
C ALA A 122 -0.81 -1.03 9.09
N MET A 123 -0.31 -0.41 10.15
CA MET A 123 -0.46 1.03 10.39
C MET A 123 0.25 1.86 9.31
N HIS A 124 1.45 1.46 8.92
CA HIS A 124 2.17 2.07 7.80
C HIS A 124 1.36 1.99 6.50
N VAL A 125 0.81 0.83 6.17
CA VAL A 125 -0.03 0.64 4.97
C VAL A 125 -1.25 1.56 5.00
N ALA A 126 -1.91 1.69 6.14
CA ALA A 126 -3.06 2.60 6.30
C ALA A 126 -2.69 4.07 6.04
N ALA A 127 -1.51 4.49 6.49
CA ALA A 127 -1.01 5.85 6.33
C ALA A 127 -0.47 6.13 4.93
N MET A 128 0.38 5.26 4.41
CA MET A 128 1.12 5.47 3.16
C MET A 128 0.41 4.95 1.92
N LYS A 129 -0.61 4.11 2.09
CA LYS A 129 -1.48 3.59 1.01
C LYS A 129 -0.70 3.07 -0.20
N PRO A 130 0.25 2.14 -0.02
CA PRO A 130 0.94 1.55 -1.15
C PRO A 130 -0.06 0.86 -2.08
N SER A 131 0.17 0.93 -3.38
CA SER A 131 -0.70 0.30 -4.37
C SER A 131 -0.41 -1.19 -4.54
N VAL A 132 0.85 -1.57 -4.36
CA VAL A 132 1.36 -2.93 -4.53
C VAL A 132 2.46 -3.23 -3.50
N LEU A 133 2.82 -4.49 -3.35
CA LEU A 133 3.88 -4.92 -2.45
C LEU A 133 5.27 -4.58 -3.00
N SER A 134 5.53 -4.89 -4.27
CA SER A 134 6.84 -4.81 -4.91
C SER A 134 6.78 -4.11 -6.26
N TYR A 135 7.89 -3.49 -6.66
CA TYR A 135 8.06 -2.90 -7.99
C TYR A 135 7.79 -3.89 -9.13
N LYS A 136 7.93 -5.19 -8.90
CA LYS A 136 7.67 -6.25 -9.88
C LYS A 136 6.21 -6.32 -10.30
N GLU A 137 5.31 -5.77 -9.52
CA GLU A 137 3.86 -5.72 -9.78
C GLU A 137 3.42 -4.44 -10.50
N LEU A 138 4.33 -3.48 -10.69
CA LEU A 138 4.06 -2.26 -11.46
C LEU A 138 4.10 -2.55 -12.96
N SER A 139 3.21 -1.90 -13.73
CA SER A 139 3.28 -1.94 -15.20
C SER A 139 4.24 -0.87 -15.73
N GLU A 140 4.84 -1.14 -16.88
CA GLU A 140 5.72 -0.17 -17.56
C GLU A 140 4.96 1.11 -17.94
N GLU A 141 3.70 1.00 -18.36
CA GLU A 141 2.85 2.15 -18.66
C GLU A 141 2.62 3.03 -17.42
N PHE A 142 2.29 2.42 -16.28
CA PHE A 142 2.11 3.15 -15.02
C PHE A 142 3.39 3.89 -14.61
N ILE A 143 4.55 3.23 -14.68
CA ILE A 143 5.84 3.82 -14.35
C ILE A 143 6.14 5.01 -15.27
N HIS A 144 5.91 4.85 -16.57
CA HIS A 144 6.12 5.90 -17.57
C HIS A 144 5.25 7.13 -17.27
N ASP A 145 3.97 6.93 -16.99
CA ASP A 145 3.03 8.03 -16.73
C ASP A 145 3.36 8.76 -15.44
N GLU A 146 3.69 8.04 -14.37
CA GLU A 146 4.10 8.63 -13.10
C GLU A 146 5.42 9.39 -13.20
N LEU A 147 6.38 8.84 -13.93
CA LEU A 147 7.66 9.52 -14.20
C LEU A 147 7.46 10.81 -14.98
N ALA A 148 6.59 10.79 -15.99
CA ALA A 148 6.25 11.99 -16.76
C ALA A 148 5.61 13.07 -15.88
N GLN A 149 4.70 12.70 -14.96
CA GLN A 149 4.11 13.64 -14.01
C GLN A 149 5.14 14.22 -13.04
N MET A 150 6.07 13.39 -12.54
CA MET A 150 7.14 13.85 -11.66
C MET A 150 8.05 14.85 -12.38
N ASN A 151 8.43 14.60 -13.63
CA ASN A 151 9.25 15.49 -14.44
C ASN A 151 8.50 16.78 -14.81
N HIS A 152 7.21 16.71 -15.04
CA HIS A 152 6.40 17.92 -15.26
C HIS A 152 6.39 18.85 -14.03
N LYS A 153 6.32 18.27 -12.80
CA LYS A 153 6.47 19.06 -11.57
C LYS A 153 7.85 19.72 -11.46
N ILE A 154 8.90 19.01 -11.88
CA ILE A 154 10.26 19.59 -11.93
C ILE A 154 10.30 20.77 -12.91
N ASP A 155 9.63 20.69 -14.06
CA ASP A 155 9.56 21.80 -15.00
C ASP A 155 8.89 23.03 -14.37
N GLN A 156 7.76 22.84 -13.68
CA GLN A 156 7.09 23.93 -12.94
C GLN A 156 7.97 24.52 -11.84
N ASP A 157 8.68 23.68 -11.09
CA ASP A 157 9.66 24.13 -10.09
C ASP A 157 10.79 24.91 -10.74
N ASN A 158 11.26 24.48 -11.89
CA ASN A 158 12.34 25.14 -12.62
C ASN A 158 11.95 26.53 -13.13
N GLU A 159 10.71 26.71 -13.55
CA GLU A 159 10.17 28.05 -13.88
C GLU A 159 10.25 28.98 -12.65
N SER A 160 9.82 28.52 -11.50
CA SER A 160 9.88 29.26 -10.24
C SER A 160 11.32 29.52 -9.79
N ARG A 161 12.21 28.53 -9.97
CA ARG A 161 13.66 28.68 -9.66
C ARG A 161 14.34 29.68 -10.54
N ALA A 162 14.03 29.69 -11.83
CA ALA A 162 14.57 30.67 -12.77
C ALA A 162 14.24 32.13 -12.37
N MET A 163 13.03 32.37 -11.86
CA MET A 163 12.60 33.71 -11.41
C MET A 163 13.43 34.24 -10.24
N VAL A 164 14.02 33.36 -9.44
CA VAL A 164 14.85 33.72 -8.28
C VAL A 164 16.35 33.43 -8.49
N GLY A 165 16.76 33.17 -9.74
CA GLY A 165 18.16 32.95 -10.10
C GLY A 165 18.77 31.65 -9.58
N LYS A 166 17.98 30.66 -9.25
CA LYS A 166 18.44 29.33 -8.83
C LYS A 166 18.66 28.41 -10.04
N PRO A 167 19.67 27.52 -9.99
CA PRO A 167 19.90 26.56 -11.07
C PRO A 167 18.72 25.60 -11.23
N ALA A 168 18.46 25.18 -12.46
CA ALA A 168 17.44 24.19 -12.76
C ALA A 168 17.75 22.82 -12.13
N LEU A 169 16.71 22.13 -11.71
CA LEU A 169 16.79 20.73 -11.27
C LEU A 169 16.73 19.81 -12.49
N PRO A 170 17.53 18.73 -12.52
CA PRO A 170 17.46 17.76 -13.60
C PRO A 170 16.19 16.90 -13.51
N HIS A 171 15.71 16.43 -14.65
CA HIS A 171 14.68 15.41 -14.72
C HIS A 171 15.17 14.07 -14.18
N TYR A 172 14.26 13.28 -13.64
CA TYR A 172 14.50 11.88 -13.36
C TYR A 172 14.52 11.09 -14.67
N LYS A 173 15.54 10.27 -14.85
CA LYS A 173 15.70 9.43 -16.04
C LYS A 173 14.90 8.14 -15.94
N PHE A 174 14.84 7.56 -14.74
CA PHE A 174 14.10 6.36 -14.42
C PHE A 174 13.26 6.58 -13.17
N GLY A 175 12.18 5.78 -13.02
CA GLY A 175 11.26 5.90 -11.88
C GLY A 175 11.13 4.62 -11.05
N SER A 176 11.57 3.49 -11.58
CA SER A 176 11.40 2.19 -10.95
C SER A 176 12.61 1.28 -11.14
N LYS A 177 12.87 0.44 -10.15
CA LYS A 177 13.85 -0.64 -10.25
C LYS A 177 13.57 -1.59 -11.42
N LEU A 178 12.32 -1.67 -11.87
CA LEU A 178 11.95 -2.44 -13.07
C LEU A 178 12.71 -1.96 -14.31
N GLN A 179 13.03 -0.66 -14.41
CA GLN A 179 13.75 -0.05 -15.51
C GLN A 179 15.28 -0.13 -15.35
N LEU A 180 15.78 -0.45 -14.16
CA LEU A 180 17.20 -0.49 -13.85
C LEU A 180 17.77 -1.87 -14.17
N THR A 181 18.00 -2.12 -15.47
CA THR A 181 18.65 -3.33 -15.95
C THR A 181 20.13 -3.36 -15.54
N ASP A 182 20.78 -4.52 -15.65
CA ASP A 182 22.21 -4.65 -15.35
C ASP A 182 23.05 -3.71 -16.21
N GLU A 183 22.66 -3.49 -17.49
CA GLU A 183 23.31 -2.57 -18.40
C GLU A 183 23.17 -1.11 -17.94
N VAL A 184 21.97 -0.73 -17.48
CA VAL A 184 21.70 0.64 -16.95
C VAL A 184 22.55 0.89 -15.70
N ILE A 185 22.59 -0.07 -14.78
CA ILE A 185 23.39 0.02 -13.55
C ILE A 185 24.89 0.10 -13.86
N ALA A 186 25.38 -0.73 -14.78
CA ALA A 186 26.78 -0.68 -15.21
C ALA A 186 27.14 0.66 -15.87
N GLN A 187 26.26 1.19 -16.70
CA GLN A 187 26.47 2.51 -17.32
C GLN A 187 26.47 3.63 -16.27
N ALA A 188 25.60 3.55 -15.27
CA ALA A 188 25.58 4.52 -14.17
C ALA A 188 26.89 4.50 -13.37
N GLU A 189 27.44 3.33 -13.11
CA GLU A 189 28.72 3.20 -12.43
C GLU A 189 29.86 3.81 -13.26
N GLU A 190 29.91 3.55 -14.56
CA GLU A 190 30.90 4.14 -15.48
C GLU A 190 30.78 5.68 -15.53
N ASP A 191 29.54 6.20 -15.58
CA ASP A 191 29.29 7.66 -15.57
C ASP A 191 29.78 8.28 -14.25
N ILE A 192 29.59 7.60 -13.12
CA ILE A 192 30.11 8.03 -11.81
C ILE A 192 31.64 8.06 -11.81
N LYS A 193 32.29 7.02 -12.33
CA LYS A 193 33.75 6.97 -12.45
C LYS A 193 34.27 8.09 -13.33
N ALA A 194 33.63 8.33 -14.48
CA ALA A 194 34.00 9.46 -15.36
C ALA A 194 33.82 10.81 -14.66
N GLY A 195 32.78 11.00 -13.86
CA GLY A 195 32.57 12.19 -13.05
C GLY A 195 33.64 12.39 -12.00
N LEU A 196 34.05 11.33 -11.30
CA LEU A 196 35.12 11.37 -10.30
C LEU A 196 36.48 11.72 -10.94
N ALA A 197 36.76 11.17 -12.13
CA ALA A 197 37.97 11.53 -12.88
C ALA A 197 37.97 13.00 -13.29
N ALA A 198 36.83 13.50 -13.76
CA ALA A 198 36.68 14.93 -14.13
C ALA A 198 36.83 15.89 -12.93
N GLU A 199 36.41 15.45 -11.73
CA GLU A 199 36.61 16.18 -10.47
C GLU A 199 38.05 16.06 -9.93
N GLY A 200 38.93 15.31 -10.58
CA GLY A 200 40.30 15.10 -10.14
C GLY A 200 40.43 14.22 -8.88
N LYS A 201 39.44 13.41 -8.58
CA LYS A 201 39.48 12.49 -7.42
C LYS A 201 40.45 11.33 -7.70
N PRO A 202 41.40 11.05 -6.79
CA PRO A 202 42.32 9.92 -6.96
C PRO A 202 41.59 8.57 -7.00
N GLU A 203 41.95 7.67 -7.93
CA GLU A 203 41.33 6.33 -8.06
C GLU A 203 41.38 5.52 -6.76
N LYS A 204 42.43 5.70 -5.97
CA LYS A 204 42.60 4.97 -4.68
C LYS A 204 41.47 5.19 -3.67
N ILE A 205 40.65 6.24 -3.84
CA ILE A 205 39.51 6.54 -2.95
C ILE A 205 38.16 6.22 -3.59
N TRP A 206 38.13 5.82 -4.86
CA TRP A 206 36.88 5.56 -5.58
C TRP A 206 36.06 4.45 -4.94
N ASP A 207 36.69 3.36 -4.46
CA ASP A 207 36.02 2.25 -3.79
C ASP A 207 35.22 2.68 -2.55
N LYS A 208 35.58 3.82 -1.94
CA LYS A 208 34.85 4.39 -0.81
C LYS A 208 33.74 5.35 -1.23
N ILE A 209 33.84 5.94 -2.44
CA ILE A 209 32.93 6.98 -2.93
C ILE A 209 31.84 6.36 -3.81
N ILE A 210 32.19 5.42 -4.69
CA ILE A 210 31.27 4.83 -5.67
C ILE A 210 30.04 4.21 -5.01
N PRO A 211 30.12 3.38 -3.93
CA PRO A 211 28.96 2.80 -3.30
C PRO A 211 27.91 3.86 -2.89
N GLY A 212 28.35 4.93 -2.24
CA GLY A 212 27.45 6.01 -1.82
C GLY A 212 26.81 6.77 -3.00
N LYS A 213 27.56 6.97 -4.08
CA LYS A 213 27.02 7.58 -5.32
C LYS A 213 26.06 6.62 -6.04
N MET A 214 26.31 5.32 -6.02
CA MET A 214 25.38 4.31 -6.55
C MET A 214 24.10 4.24 -5.73
N ASP A 215 24.19 4.26 -4.40
CA ASP A 215 23.02 4.32 -3.53
C ASP A 215 22.17 5.55 -3.84
N ARG A 216 22.82 6.70 -4.05
CA ARG A 216 22.13 7.93 -4.45
C ARG A 216 21.47 7.80 -5.82
N PHE A 217 22.16 7.20 -6.79
CA PHE A 217 21.58 6.91 -8.10
C PHE A 217 20.33 6.03 -7.99
N MET A 218 20.40 4.96 -7.22
CA MET A 218 19.25 4.08 -6.98
C MET A 218 18.09 4.84 -6.33
N LEU A 219 18.37 5.66 -5.34
CA LEU A 219 17.36 6.46 -4.65
C LEU A 219 16.67 7.46 -5.57
N ASP A 220 17.44 8.15 -6.40
CA ASP A 220 16.94 9.18 -7.32
C ASP A 220 16.15 8.57 -8.50
N ASN A 221 16.45 7.32 -8.88
CA ASN A 221 15.83 6.67 -10.05
C ASN A 221 14.78 5.59 -9.69
N THR A 222 14.34 5.53 -8.45
CA THR A 222 13.27 4.62 -7.97
C THR A 222 12.15 5.36 -7.22
N LYS A 223 11.88 6.61 -7.59
CA LYS A 223 10.88 7.45 -6.90
C LYS A 223 9.46 6.92 -7.03
N VAL A 224 9.11 6.27 -8.15
CA VAL A 224 7.81 5.61 -8.32
C VAL A 224 7.68 4.44 -7.35
N ASP A 225 8.70 3.61 -7.22
CA ASP A 225 8.70 2.51 -6.26
C ASP A 225 8.53 3.03 -4.82
N GLN A 226 9.26 4.08 -4.46
CA GLN A 226 9.22 4.68 -3.12
C GLN A 226 7.85 5.26 -2.78
N GLN A 227 7.08 5.68 -3.76
CA GLN A 227 5.75 6.21 -3.56
C GLN A 227 4.68 5.11 -3.50
N TYR A 228 4.75 4.11 -4.36
CA TYR A 228 3.66 3.17 -4.64
C TYR A 228 3.87 1.74 -4.16
N THR A 229 5.08 1.34 -3.80
CA THR A 229 5.36 -0.03 -3.36
C THR A 229 5.71 -0.10 -1.88
N LEU A 230 5.06 -1.03 -1.16
CA LEU A 230 5.27 -1.19 0.29
C LEU A 230 6.74 -1.42 0.63
N LEU A 231 7.42 -2.30 -0.13
CA LEU A 231 8.81 -2.69 0.17
C LEU A 231 9.84 -1.58 -0.09
N ALA A 232 9.48 -0.54 -0.84
CA ALA A 232 10.38 0.60 -1.12
C ALA A 232 9.99 1.87 -0.36
N GLN A 233 8.84 1.91 0.29
CA GLN A 233 8.44 3.06 1.11
C GLN A 233 9.29 3.17 2.38
N ILE A 234 9.57 4.40 2.78
CA ILE A 234 10.21 4.69 4.07
C ILE A 234 9.19 4.41 5.18
N TYR A 235 9.60 3.65 6.20
CA TYR A 235 8.73 3.32 7.32
C TYR A 235 8.32 4.57 8.10
N ILE A 236 7.03 4.73 8.38
CA ILE A 236 6.48 5.95 8.99
C ILE A 236 6.94 6.23 10.43
N MET A 237 7.49 5.22 11.11
CA MET A 237 7.99 5.34 12.49
C MET A 237 9.49 5.66 12.58
N ASP A 238 10.19 5.75 11.44
CA ASP A 238 11.62 6.08 11.37
C ASP A 238 11.87 7.60 11.35
#